data_1fc8297650592fe64dd4f0e7dde2e26c
#
_entry.id   1fc8297650592fe64dd4f0e7dde2e26c
#
_cell.length_a   1.000
_cell.length_b   1.000
_cell.length_c   1.000
_cell.angle_alpha   90.00
_cell.angle_beta   90.00
_cell.angle_gamma   90.00
#
_symmetry.space_group_name_H-M   'P 1'
#
loop_
_entity.id
_entity.type
_entity.pdbx_description
1 polymer ?
#
loop_
_entity_poly.entity_id
_entity_poly.type
_entity_poly.pdbx_seq_one_letter_code
_entity_poly.pdbx_strand_id
1 'polypeptide(L)'
;MINPFDIINTAKSLKNKGIKYSFGSSNIEGGSGDCSSFTQYVYRKNGVLIGRDTQAQYTSKQGKSVDKNNLAIGDLVFFKNTYNSNNTDGVSHVGIYTGNNNFIHLSSSGVKESSLNENYWDNHYLGAKRFSDVKSINSLNENYFTGENTVDYEDNGENSGKTFLGVNVNEIVNAVIIILFIIGGIVLIGLSIGGM
;
A
#
# COMPACT_ATOMS: atom_id res chain seq x y z
N MET A 1 10.43 -5.72 -3.53
CA MET A 1 9.53 -6.80 -3.04
C MET A 1 8.81 -6.27 -1.81
N ILE A 2 7.48 -6.34 -1.78
CA ILE A 2 6.68 -5.86 -0.65
C ILE A 2 6.83 -6.86 0.49
N ASN A 3 7.13 -6.38 1.69
CA ASN A 3 7.14 -7.22 2.88
C ASN A 3 5.68 -7.38 3.39
N PRO A 4 5.10 -8.58 3.37
CA PRO A 4 3.73 -8.79 3.84
C PRO A 4 3.53 -8.44 5.32
N PHE A 5 4.57 -8.52 6.14
CA PHE A 5 4.50 -8.10 7.54
C PHE A 5 4.28 -6.59 7.70
N ASP A 6 4.82 -5.75 6.79
CA ASP A 6 4.60 -4.32 6.84
C ASP A 6 3.14 -3.97 6.52
N ILE A 7 2.50 -4.71 5.59
CA ILE A 7 1.06 -4.60 5.32
C ILE A 7 0.27 -4.88 6.61
N ILE A 8 0.58 -5.97 7.31
CA ILE A 8 -0.14 -6.34 8.53
C ILE A 8 0.12 -5.35 9.67
N ASN A 9 1.36 -4.89 9.84
CA ASN A 9 1.71 -3.88 10.83
C ASN A 9 0.94 -2.57 10.59
N THR A 10 0.87 -2.13 9.34
CA THR A 10 0.07 -0.96 8.94
C THR A 10 -1.41 -1.19 9.26
N ALA A 11 -1.98 -2.33 8.88
CA ALA A 11 -3.38 -2.65 9.15
C ALA A 11 -3.68 -2.69 10.66
N LYS A 12 -2.83 -3.35 11.45
CA LYS A 12 -2.97 -3.45 12.90
C LYS A 12 -2.80 -2.12 13.61
N SER A 13 -1.97 -1.22 13.11
CA SER A 13 -1.80 0.13 13.67
C SER A 13 -3.09 0.96 13.62
N LEU A 14 -4.04 0.59 12.76
CA LEU A 14 -5.34 1.24 12.63
C LEU A 14 -6.40 0.70 13.61
N LYS A 15 -6.15 -0.45 14.26
CA LYS A 15 -6.99 -0.91 15.38
C LYS A 15 -6.95 0.15 16.48
N ASN A 16 -8.05 0.37 17.13
CA ASN A 16 -8.19 1.35 18.23
C ASN A 16 -8.00 2.84 17.84
N LYS A 17 -7.90 3.15 16.52
CA LYS A 17 -7.88 4.54 16.04
C LYS A 17 -9.29 5.17 15.97
N GLY A 18 -10.33 4.44 16.35
CA GLY A 18 -11.71 4.95 16.32
C GLY A 18 -12.27 5.15 14.91
N ILE A 19 -11.70 4.47 13.91
CA ILE A 19 -12.16 4.58 12.52
C ILE A 19 -13.57 4.00 12.41
N LYS A 20 -14.50 4.84 11.96
CA LYS A 20 -15.91 4.47 11.78
C LYS A 20 -16.15 3.95 10.36
N TYR A 21 -16.96 2.91 10.25
CA TYR A 21 -17.44 2.45 8.96
C TYR A 21 -18.42 3.45 8.35
N SER A 22 -18.15 3.86 7.13
CA SER A 22 -19.02 4.71 6.31
C SER A 22 -18.90 4.29 4.86
N PHE A 23 -19.97 3.72 4.32
CA PHE A 23 -20.00 3.24 2.93
C PHE A 23 -19.63 4.35 1.96
N GLY A 24 -18.70 4.06 1.03
CA GLY A 24 -18.19 5.02 0.04
C GLY A 24 -17.15 6.01 0.58
N SER A 25 -16.94 6.11 1.90
CA SER A 25 -15.89 6.96 2.47
C SER A 25 -14.49 6.37 2.26
N SER A 26 -13.50 7.25 2.05
CA SER A 26 -12.06 6.89 1.94
C SER A 26 -11.17 7.75 2.83
N ASN A 27 -11.75 8.40 3.83
CA ASN A 27 -11.04 9.28 4.75
C ASN A 27 -10.50 8.52 5.98
N ILE A 28 -9.66 7.50 5.75
CA ILE A 28 -9.10 6.66 6.84
C ILE A 28 -8.33 7.50 7.87
N GLU A 29 -7.52 8.47 7.41
CA GLU A 29 -6.76 9.36 8.30
C GLU A 29 -7.67 10.29 9.11
N GLY A 30 -8.80 10.70 8.55
CA GLY A 30 -9.83 11.49 9.23
C GLY A 30 -10.82 10.63 10.04
N GLY A 31 -10.58 9.33 10.18
CA GLY A 31 -11.36 8.44 11.04
C GLY A 31 -12.61 7.85 10.41
N SER A 32 -12.74 7.80 9.07
CA SER A 32 -13.87 7.13 8.42
C SER A 32 -13.47 6.43 7.12
N GLY A 33 -14.12 5.29 6.82
CA GLY A 33 -13.88 4.53 5.60
C GLY A 33 -14.84 3.38 5.43
N ASP A 34 -14.68 2.66 4.33
CA ASP A 34 -15.32 1.35 4.11
C ASP A 34 -14.26 0.24 4.03
N CYS A 35 -14.70 -1.01 3.86
CA CYS A 35 -13.80 -2.18 3.84
C CYS A 35 -12.73 -2.07 2.74
N SER A 36 -13.08 -1.62 1.54
CA SER A 36 -12.16 -1.50 0.41
C SER A 36 -11.25 -0.28 0.51
N SER A 37 -11.71 0.83 1.08
CA SER A 37 -10.85 1.98 1.35
C SER A 37 -9.82 1.69 2.42
N PHE A 38 -10.16 0.87 3.40
CA PHE A 38 -9.23 0.39 4.42
C PHE A 38 -8.10 -0.43 3.77
N THR A 39 -8.43 -1.44 2.97
CA THR A 39 -7.43 -2.24 2.27
C THR A 39 -6.60 -1.40 1.31
N GLN A 40 -7.24 -0.51 0.54
CA GLN A 40 -6.55 0.42 -0.36
C GLN A 40 -5.55 1.32 0.40
N TYR A 41 -5.96 1.88 1.53
CA TYR A 41 -5.09 2.72 2.36
C TYR A 41 -3.87 1.95 2.86
N VAL A 42 -4.08 0.73 3.41
CA VAL A 42 -3.00 -0.11 3.93
C VAL A 42 -2.00 -0.45 2.83
N TYR A 43 -2.48 -0.89 1.66
CA TYR A 43 -1.61 -1.22 0.54
C TYR A 43 -0.86 0.00 0.01
N ARG A 44 -1.53 1.14 -0.13
CA ARG A 44 -0.91 2.40 -0.58
C ARG A 44 0.21 2.87 0.36
N LYS A 45 0.02 2.74 1.68
CA LYS A 45 1.08 3.07 2.67
C LYS A 45 2.31 2.17 2.53
N ASN A 46 2.15 1.00 1.93
CA ASN A 46 3.24 0.06 1.64
C ASN A 46 3.67 0.10 0.16
N GLY A 47 3.36 1.19 -0.55
CA GLY A 47 3.80 1.42 -1.92
C GLY A 47 3.06 0.64 -3.00
N VAL A 48 1.88 0.07 -2.71
CA VAL A 48 1.08 -0.72 -3.66
C VAL A 48 -0.23 -0.01 -3.97
N LEU A 49 -0.53 0.16 -5.24
CA LEU A 49 -1.79 0.71 -5.69
C LEU A 49 -2.76 -0.42 -6.05
N ILE A 50 -3.89 -0.47 -5.37
CA ILE A 50 -5.00 -1.38 -5.65
C ILE A 50 -6.28 -0.58 -5.91
N GLY A 51 -7.30 -1.22 -6.49
CA GLY A 51 -8.57 -0.59 -6.82
C GLY A 51 -9.24 0.07 -5.60
N ARG A 52 -10.15 1.06 -5.87
CA ARG A 52 -10.85 1.78 -4.80
C ARG A 52 -11.93 0.94 -4.13
N ASP A 53 -12.65 0.17 -4.90
CA ASP A 53 -13.78 -0.62 -4.42
C ASP A 53 -13.48 -2.12 -4.44
N THR A 54 -14.33 -2.90 -3.78
CA THR A 54 -14.18 -4.36 -3.68
C THR A 54 -14.16 -5.06 -5.04
N GLN A 55 -14.98 -4.60 -5.98
CA GLN A 55 -15.05 -5.18 -7.31
C GLN A 55 -13.77 -4.92 -8.09
N ALA A 56 -13.27 -3.68 -8.09
CA ALA A 56 -12.00 -3.33 -8.73
C ALA A 56 -10.80 -4.10 -8.14
N GLN A 57 -10.79 -4.31 -6.82
CA GLN A 57 -9.76 -5.12 -6.16
C GLN A 57 -9.88 -6.60 -6.56
N TYR A 58 -11.08 -7.17 -6.54
CA TYR A 58 -11.31 -8.58 -6.85
C TYR A 58 -11.03 -8.94 -8.31
N THR A 59 -11.44 -8.08 -9.26
CA THR A 59 -11.24 -8.31 -10.70
C THR A 59 -9.89 -7.84 -11.23
N SER A 60 -9.06 -7.20 -10.39
CA SER A 60 -7.75 -6.69 -10.79
C SER A 60 -6.87 -7.76 -11.42
N LYS A 61 -6.34 -7.47 -12.60
CA LYS A 61 -5.34 -8.32 -13.28
C LYS A 61 -3.94 -8.21 -12.67
N GLN A 62 -3.70 -7.20 -11.84
CA GLN A 62 -2.43 -7.01 -11.13
C GLN A 62 -2.28 -8.01 -9.96
N GLY A 63 -3.40 -8.44 -9.36
CA GLY A 63 -3.42 -9.45 -8.32
C GLY A 63 -3.58 -10.86 -8.89
N LYS A 64 -2.77 -11.80 -8.41
CA LYS A 64 -2.91 -13.23 -8.73
C LYS A 64 -4.01 -13.83 -7.84
N SER A 65 -4.90 -14.62 -8.42
CA SER A 65 -5.88 -15.40 -7.64
C SER A 65 -5.16 -16.45 -6.79
N VAL A 66 -5.64 -16.64 -5.57
CA VAL A 66 -5.07 -17.55 -4.57
C VAL A 66 -6.16 -18.49 -4.05
N ASP A 67 -5.88 -19.80 -4.02
CA ASP A 67 -6.76 -20.77 -3.41
C ASP A 67 -6.80 -20.60 -1.89
N LYS A 68 -7.95 -20.89 -1.26
CA LYS A 68 -8.15 -20.76 0.20
C LYS A 68 -7.08 -21.50 1.01
N ASN A 69 -6.65 -22.67 0.54
CA ASN A 69 -5.63 -23.49 1.20
C ASN A 69 -4.18 -22.97 1.02
N ASN A 70 -3.97 -21.99 0.13
CA ASN A 70 -2.66 -21.42 -0.21
C ASN A 70 -2.54 -19.95 0.23
N LEU A 71 -3.42 -19.49 1.13
CA LEU A 71 -3.40 -18.14 1.67
C LEU A 71 -2.09 -17.86 2.39
N ALA A 72 -1.52 -16.70 2.14
CA ALA A 72 -0.35 -16.17 2.82
C ALA A 72 -0.66 -14.80 3.44
N ILE A 73 0.07 -14.45 4.49
CA ILE A 73 -0.04 -13.15 5.16
C ILE A 73 0.03 -12.02 4.12
N GLY A 74 -0.90 -11.09 4.21
CA GLY A 74 -1.02 -9.97 3.28
C GLY A 74 -1.95 -10.21 2.09
N ASP A 75 -2.46 -11.43 1.85
CA ASP A 75 -3.45 -11.65 0.80
C ASP A 75 -4.76 -10.91 1.09
N LEU A 76 -5.42 -10.40 0.06
CA LEU A 76 -6.79 -9.93 0.18
C LEU A 76 -7.75 -11.11 0.12
N VAL A 77 -8.64 -11.20 1.09
CA VAL A 77 -9.74 -12.16 1.14
C VAL A 77 -11.06 -11.46 0.87
N PHE A 78 -11.87 -12.02 -0.01
CA PHE A 78 -13.10 -11.41 -0.51
C PHE A 78 -14.31 -12.25 -0.15
N PHE A 79 -15.42 -11.57 0.11
CA PHE A 79 -16.67 -12.16 0.53
C PHE A 79 -17.84 -11.62 -0.29
N LYS A 80 -18.88 -12.44 -0.45
CA LYS A 80 -20.14 -12.11 -1.11
C LYS A 80 -21.29 -12.10 -0.09
N ASN A 81 -22.37 -11.41 -0.43
CA ASN A 81 -23.63 -11.42 0.34
C ASN A 81 -23.47 -11.05 1.82
N THR A 82 -22.51 -10.18 2.18
CA THR A 82 -22.26 -9.76 3.56
C THR A 82 -23.22 -8.67 4.05
N TYR A 83 -24.05 -8.13 3.18
CA TYR A 83 -25.15 -7.21 3.47
C TYR A 83 -26.30 -7.48 2.50
N ASN A 84 -27.51 -7.12 2.92
CA ASN A 84 -28.71 -7.29 2.09
C ASN A 84 -28.64 -6.38 0.85
N SER A 85 -28.01 -6.87 -0.22
CA SER A 85 -28.08 -6.28 -1.53
C SER A 85 -28.83 -7.22 -2.46
N ASN A 86 -29.63 -6.66 -3.38
CA ASN A 86 -30.28 -7.43 -4.43
C ASN A 86 -29.28 -8.02 -5.44
N ASN A 87 -27.98 -7.76 -5.28
CA ASN A 87 -26.91 -8.29 -6.10
C ASN A 87 -26.25 -9.50 -5.37
N THR A 88 -26.81 -10.68 -5.60
CA THR A 88 -26.42 -11.92 -4.91
C THR A 88 -25.08 -12.50 -5.39
N ASP A 89 -24.54 -12.02 -6.52
CA ASP A 89 -23.37 -12.63 -7.17
C ASP A 89 -22.10 -11.77 -7.06
N GLY A 90 -22.22 -10.54 -6.53
CA GLY A 90 -21.14 -9.58 -6.44
C GLY A 90 -20.32 -9.67 -5.17
N VAL A 91 -19.02 -9.31 -5.27
CA VAL A 91 -18.17 -9.13 -4.10
C VAL A 91 -18.67 -7.97 -3.25
N SER A 92 -18.91 -8.21 -1.97
CA SER A 92 -19.54 -7.26 -1.04
C SER A 92 -18.63 -6.81 0.09
N HIS A 93 -17.56 -7.57 0.39
CA HIS A 93 -16.63 -7.24 1.47
C HIS A 93 -15.22 -7.73 1.19
N VAL A 94 -14.23 -7.10 1.84
CA VAL A 94 -12.82 -7.44 1.70
C VAL A 94 -12.09 -7.23 3.03
N GLY A 95 -11.08 -8.07 3.27
CA GLY A 95 -10.12 -7.92 4.37
C GLY A 95 -8.74 -8.37 3.95
N ILE A 96 -7.78 -8.25 4.85
CA ILE A 96 -6.37 -8.64 4.66
C ILE A 96 -6.08 -9.86 5.54
N TYR A 97 -5.64 -10.95 4.95
CA TYR A 97 -5.30 -12.18 5.67
C TYR A 97 -4.09 -11.98 6.58
N THR A 98 -4.24 -12.32 7.85
CA THR A 98 -3.20 -12.13 8.88
C THR A 98 -2.49 -13.41 9.30
N GLY A 99 -2.86 -14.55 8.69
CA GLY A 99 -2.37 -15.88 9.06
C GLY A 99 -3.35 -16.63 9.99
N ASN A 100 -3.14 -17.92 10.18
CA ASN A 100 -3.91 -18.77 11.10
C ASN A 100 -5.44 -18.68 10.89
N ASN A 101 -5.89 -18.63 9.64
CA ASN A 101 -7.28 -18.44 9.25
C ASN A 101 -7.93 -17.14 9.76
N ASN A 102 -7.14 -16.13 10.10
CA ASN A 102 -7.65 -14.82 10.51
C ASN A 102 -7.41 -13.77 9.44
N PHE A 103 -8.26 -12.74 9.45
CA PHE A 103 -8.11 -11.57 8.58
C PHE A 103 -8.52 -10.30 9.33
N ILE A 104 -7.90 -9.17 8.96
CA ILE A 104 -8.21 -7.85 9.51
C ILE A 104 -9.01 -7.04 8.48
N HIS A 105 -10.06 -6.37 8.94
CA HIS A 105 -10.96 -5.61 8.08
C HIS A 105 -11.59 -4.41 8.81
N LEU A 106 -12.10 -3.44 8.06
CA LEU A 106 -12.97 -2.40 8.58
C LEU A 106 -14.42 -2.86 8.46
N SER A 107 -15.05 -3.09 9.61
CA SER A 107 -16.45 -3.49 9.76
C SER A 107 -17.28 -2.36 10.35
N SER A 108 -18.60 -2.57 10.48
CA SER A 108 -19.51 -1.64 11.18
C SER A 108 -19.08 -1.33 12.63
N SER A 109 -18.33 -2.21 13.27
CA SER A 109 -17.76 -2.02 14.61
C SER A 109 -16.33 -1.45 14.61
N GLY A 110 -15.84 -0.98 13.47
CA GLY A 110 -14.47 -0.47 13.31
C GLY A 110 -13.49 -1.52 12.78
N VAL A 111 -12.20 -1.21 12.88
CA VAL A 111 -11.12 -2.11 12.44
C VAL A 111 -10.97 -3.26 13.44
N LYS A 112 -11.18 -4.48 12.97
CA LYS A 112 -11.08 -5.70 13.80
C LYS A 112 -10.51 -6.88 13.03
N GLU A 113 -10.11 -7.92 13.75
CA GLU A 113 -9.82 -9.23 13.19
C GLU A 113 -11.05 -10.15 13.35
N SER A 114 -11.25 -11.02 12.35
CA SER A 114 -12.24 -12.08 12.31
C SER A 114 -11.59 -13.37 11.79
N SER A 115 -12.23 -14.52 12.01
CA SER A 115 -11.72 -15.80 11.55
C SER A 115 -12.47 -16.31 10.32
N LEU A 116 -11.74 -16.83 9.33
CA LEU A 116 -12.31 -17.56 8.19
C LEU A 116 -12.99 -18.88 8.61
N ASN A 117 -12.78 -19.33 9.85
CA ASN A 117 -13.43 -20.50 10.42
C ASN A 117 -14.80 -20.18 11.07
N GLU A 118 -15.15 -18.90 11.22
CA GLU A 118 -16.50 -18.52 11.65
C GLU A 118 -17.50 -18.87 10.54
N ASN A 119 -18.58 -19.56 10.89
CA ASN A 119 -19.61 -20.00 9.93
C ASN A 119 -20.09 -18.87 9.01
N TYR A 120 -20.20 -17.65 9.56
CA TYR A 120 -20.59 -16.49 8.76
C TYR A 120 -19.58 -16.23 7.63
N TRP A 121 -18.29 -16.11 7.95
CA TRP A 121 -17.27 -15.77 6.97
C TRP A 121 -16.96 -16.92 6.01
N ASP A 122 -17.02 -18.17 6.49
CA ASP A 122 -16.85 -19.36 5.66
C ASP A 122 -17.94 -19.47 4.58
N ASN A 123 -19.20 -19.28 4.97
CA ASN A 123 -20.34 -19.31 4.03
C ASN A 123 -20.35 -18.14 3.02
N HIS A 124 -19.71 -17.04 3.35
CA HIS A 124 -19.65 -15.86 2.48
C HIS A 124 -18.32 -15.75 1.71
N TYR A 125 -17.36 -16.65 1.95
CA TYR A 125 -16.07 -16.60 1.26
C TYR A 125 -16.23 -16.74 -0.26
N LEU A 126 -15.59 -15.83 -1.01
CA LEU A 126 -15.65 -15.78 -2.47
C LEU A 126 -14.32 -16.14 -3.14
N GLY A 127 -13.21 -15.75 -2.56
CA GLY A 127 -11.88 -15.97 -3.11
C GLY A 127 -10.83 -15.05 -2.51
N ALA A 128 -9.62 -15.14 -3.03
CA ALA A 128 -8.51 -14.31 -2.56
C ALA A 128 -7.62 -13.84 -3.71
N LYS A 129 -6.88 -12.75 -3.45
CA LYS A 129 -5.88 -12.21 -4.37
C LYS A 129 -4.60 -11.79 -3.64
N ARG A 130 -3.46 -12.07 -4.29
CA ARG A 130 -2.12 -11.67 -3.87
C ARG A 130 -1.56 -10.59 -4.79
N PHE A 131 -1.12 -9.49 -4.22
CA PHE A 131 -0.56 -8.33 -4.93
C PHE A 131 0.96 -8.18 -4.72
N SER A 132 1.69 -9.25 -4.46
CA SER A 132 3.11 -9.25 -4.15
C SER A 132 4.03 -8.77 -5.27
N ASP A 133 3.57 -8.84 -6.51
CA ASP A 133 4.36 -8.54 -7.72
C ASP A 133 4.00 -7.18 -8.33
N VAL A 134 3.16 -6.38 -7.68
CA VAL A 134 2.84 -5.04 -8.16
C VAL A 134 4.06 -4.16 -7.96
N LYS A 135 4.53 -3.51 -9.05
CA LYS A 135 5.62 -2.53 -8.98
C LYS A 135 5.32 -1.54 -7.86
N SER A 136 6.24 -1.38 -6.92
CA SER A 136 6.10 -0.37 -5.87
C SER A 136 6.02 1.02 -6.51
N ILE A 137 5.40 1.98 -5.82
CA ILE A 137 5.37 3.39 -6.27
C ILE A 137 6.81 3.89 -6.53
N ASN A 138 7.79 3.40 -5.77
CA ASN A 138 9.19 3.76 -5.95
C ASN A 138 9.75 3.28 -7.30
N SER A 139 9.37 2.10 -7.80
CA SER A 139 9.81 1.63 -9.12
C SER A 139 9.15 2.40 -10.27
N LEU A 140 7.95 2.95 -10.06
CA LEU A 140 7.31 3.85 -11.01
C LEU A 140 8.00 5.23 -11.01
N ASN A 141 8.45 5.70 -9.86
CA ASN A 141 9.20 6.94 -9.75
C ASN A 141 10.61 6.80 -10.34
N GLU A 142 11.30 5.67 -10.15
CA GLU A 142 12.61 5.43 -10.75
C GLU A 142 12.55 5.46 -12.28
N ASN A 143 11.53 4.83 -12.90
CA ASN A 143 11.36 4.89 -14.37
C ASN A 143 10.94 6.28 -14.86
N TYR A 144 10.23 7.06 -14.04
CA TYR A 144 9.87 8.44 -14.36
C TYR A 144 11.06 9.38 -14.23
N PHE A 145 11.98 9.12 -13.30
CA PHE A 145 13.19 9.92 -13.07
C PHE A 145 14.40 9.45 -13.88
N THR A 146 14.44 8.21 -14.39
CA THR A 146 15.56 7.70 -15.20
C THR A 146 15.43 7.98 -16.69
N GLY A 147 14.35 8.65 -17.13
CA GLY A 147 14.29 9.25 -18.47
C GLY A 147 14.17 8.28 -19.64
N GLU A 148 13.64 7.07 -19.45
CA GLU A 148 13.33 6.17 -20.57
C GLU A 148 12.05 6.55 -21.36
N ASN A 149 11.42 7.67 -21.00
CA ASN A 149 10.47 8.37 -21.85
C ASN A 149 11.10 9.69 -22.29
N THR A 150 12.13 9.62 -23.14
CA THR A 150 12.67 10.80 -23.82
C THR A 150 11.64 11.30 -24.82
N VAL A 151 10.98 12.38 -24.47
CA VAL A 151 10.56 13.35 -25.49
C VAL A 151 11.86 14.02 -25.89
N ASP A 152 12.31 13.78 -27.13
CA ASP A 152 13.49 14.40 -27.69
C ASP A 152 13.33 15.91 -27.67
N TYR A 153 13.98 16.58 -26.70
CA TYR A 153 14.34 17.99 -26.81
C TYR A 153 15.79 18.04 -27.23
N GLU A 154 16.04 18.54 -28.44
CA GLU A 154 17.38 18.88 -28.91
C GLU A 154 18.01 19.86 -27.92
N ASP A 155 19.00 19.39 -27.16
CA ASP A 155 19.84 20.25 -26.30
C ASP A 155 21.05 20.75 -27.08
N ASN A 156 21.07 22.03 -27.32
CA ASN A 156 22.27 22.73 -27.74
C ASN A 156 23.10 23.13 -26.50
N GLY A 157 23.98 22.22 -26.09
CA GLY A 157 25.27 22.47 -25.44
C GLY A 157 25.32 23.20 -24.11
N GLU A 158 25.94 22.52 -23.18
CA GLU A 158 26.68 22.94 -21.98
C GLU A 158 26.00 22.77 -20.61
N ASN A 159 26.63 21.86 -19.87
CA ASN A 159 26.66 21.72 -18.42
C ASN A 159 25.50 20.95 -17.78
N SER A 160 25.69 19.63 -17.69
CA SER A 160 24.72 18.68 -17.08
C SER A 160 24.80 18.61 -15.55
N GLY A 161 24.15 19.55 -14.88
CA GLY A 161 23.65 19.33 -13.51
C GLY A 161 22.15 19.07 -13.61
N LYS A 162 21.68 17.86 -13.25
CA LYS A 162 20.24 17.56 -13.23
C LYS A 162 19.54 18.48 -12.24
N THR A 163 18.72 19.42 -12.72
CA THR A 163 17.94 20.33 -11.89
C THR A 163 16.45 19.97 -11.96
N PHE A 164 15.82 19.83 -10.81
CA PHE A 164 14.35 19.74 -10.68
C PHE A 164 13.87 21.03 -10.02
N LEU A 165 12.99 21.77 -10.67
CA LEU A 165 12.51 23.09 -10.21
C LEU A 165 13.64 24.09 -9.90
N GLY A 166 14.75 24.06 -10.65
CA GLY A 166 15.87 24.98 -10.45
C GLY A 166 16.78 24.64 -9.27
N VAL A 167 16.62 23.49 -8.63
CA VAL A 167 17.45 23.02 -7.51
C VAL A 167 18.26 21.81 -7.92
N ASN A 168 19.58 21.83 -7.64
CA ASN A 168 20.46 20.70 -7.94
C ASN A 168 20.16 19.51 -7.04
N VAL A 169 19.80 18.35 -7.61
CA VAL A 169 19.42 17.14 -6.84
C VAL A 169 20.54 16.65 -5.92
N ASN A 170 21.80 16.89 -6.25
CA ASN A 170 22.93 16.53 -5.41
C ASN A 170 22.98 17.37 -4.11
N GLU A 171 22.51 18.62 -4.15
CA GLU A 171 22.42 19.47 -2.96
C GLU A 171 21.28 19.01 -2.04
N ILE A 172 20.16 18.52 -2.60
CA ILE A 172 19.04 17.96 -1.81
C ILE A 172 19.48 16.65 -1.13
N VAL A 173 20.16 15.77 -1.83
CA VAL A 173 20.65 14.50 -1.27
C VAL A 173 21.63 14.77 -0.13
N ASN A 174 22.56 15.70 -0.30
CA ASN A 174 23.51 16.07 0.75
C ASN A 174 22.83 16.72 1.95
N ALA A 175 21.82 17.57 1.74
CA ALA A 175 21.05 18.17 2.82
C ALA A 175 20.26 17.13 3.63
N VAL A 176 19.65 16.14 2.96
CA VAL A 176 18.91 15.04 3.62
C VAL A 176 19.84 14.15 4.44
N ILE A 177 21.04 13.85 3.90
CA ILE A 177 22.04 13.05 4.64
C ILE A 177 22.49 13.78 5.90
N ILE A 178 22.75 15.09 5.83
CA ILE A 178 23.15 15.90 6.99
C ILE A 178 22.05 15.93 8.06
N ILE A 179 20.77 16.06 7.66
CA ILE A 179 19.65 16.06 8.60
C ILE A 179 19.50 14.70 9.30
N LEU A 180 19.69 13.60 8.59
CA LEU A 180 19.63 12.25 9.17
C LEU A 180 20.76 12.02 10.18
N PHE A 181 21.96 12.56 9.95
CA PHE A 181 23.06 12.49 10.90
C PHE A 181 22.84 13.34 12.17
N ILE A 182 22.17 14.48 12.06
CA ILE A 182 21.84 15.36 13.20
C ILE A 182 20.78 14.71 14.09
N ILE A 183 19.76 14.05 13.51
CA ILE A 183 18.67 13.42 14.26
C ILE A 183 19.12 12.09 14.87
N GLY A 184 20.08 11.38 14.25
CA GLY A 184 20.58 10.08 14.71
C GLY A 184 21.66 10.13 15.81
N GLY A 185 22.13 11.29 16.23
CA GLY A 185 23.05 11.43 17.38
C GLY A 185 24.47 10.85 17.20
N ILE A 186 24.93 10.60 15.98
CA ILE A 186 26.29 10.15 15.67
C ILE A 186 27.02 11.29 14.96
N VAL A 187 27.84 12.03 15.70
CA VAL A 187 28.78 13.02 15.13
C VAL A 187 30.03 12.29 14.65
N LEU A 188 30.13 12.01 13.38
CA LEU A 188 31.39 11.64 12.73
C LEU A 188 31.95 12.90 12.06
N ILE A 189 33.01 13.45 12.66
CA ILE A 189 33.79 14.54 12.06
C ILE A 189 34.64 13.91 10.96
N GLY A 190 34.20 14.03 9.72
CA GLY A 190 34.98 13.63 8.54
C GLY A 190 35.99 14.73 8.20
N LEU A 191 37.27 14.45 8.44
CA LEU A 191 38.38 15.28 7.96
C LEU A 191 38.44 15.23 6.42
N SER A 192 38.25 16.38 5.78
CA SER A 192 38.55 16.60 4.36
C SER A 192 40.08 16.60 4.19
N ILE A 193 40.63 15.60 3.49
CA ILE A 193 41.98 15.65 2.99
C ILE A 193 41.91 16.31 1.61
N GLY A 194 42.32 17.55 1.57
CA GLY A 194 42.58 18.24 0.30
C GLY A 194 43.81 17.60 -0.35
N GLY A 195 43.66 17.13 -1.58
CA GLY A 195 44.73 16.72 -2.46
C GLY A 195 45.02 17.83 -3.47
N MET A 196 46.29 18.20 -3.62
CA MET A 196 46.84 19.09 -4.60
C MET A 196 46.57 18.61 -6.03
#